data_50cd2dddb51c77f0404f9eb0068386b6
#
_entry.id   50cd2dddb51c77f0404f9eb0068386b6
#
_cell.length_a   1.000
_cell.length_b   1.000
_cell.length_c   1.000
_cell.angle_alpha   90.00
_cell.angle_beta   90.00
_cell.angle_gamma   90.00
#
_symmetry.space_group_name_H-M   'P 1'
#
loop_
_entity.id
_entity.type
_entity.pdbx_description
1 polymer ?
#
loop_
_entity_poly.entity_id
_entity_poly.type
_entity_poly.pdbx_seq_one_letter_code
_entity_poly.pdbx_strand_id
1 'polypeptide(L)'
;IKHKIEGLENIPNESVLITSKHQSAFETLALYYYLKDCFFIHKRELFFIPIFGQYLFKSNMVAINRDGGTKAMRDMLQKVQSKLSFGSSIIIFPEGTRKLPGSKPDYKTGFIGIYNHTKRKILPVALNSGLCWPKQSWVLEKGLITIKFLPTIDEGLDKKVLLNEVQNRIETASNLLLDN
;
A
#
# COMPACT_ATOMS: atom_id res chain seq x y z
N ILE A 1 9.85 -14.73 -13.63
CA ILE A 1 8.57 -14.10 -13.28
C ILE A 1 8.21 -13.11 -14.38
N LYS A 2 7.00 -13.21 -14.93
CA LYS A 2 6.39 -12.18 -15.77
C LYS A 2 5.46 -11.32 -14.90
N HIS A 3 5.18 -10.09 -15.34
CA HIS A 3 4.18 -9.28 -14.67
C HIS A 3 3.25 -8.57 -15.66
N LYS A 4 2.05 -8.26 -15.21
CA LYS A 4 1.00 -7.54 -15.93
C LYS A 4 0.41 -6.45 -15.03
N ILE A 5 0.09 -5.33 -15.63
CA ILE A 5 -0.61 -4.23 -14.95
C ILE A 5 -1.97 -4.07 -15.60
N GLU A 6 -3.01 -3.97 -14.77
CA GLU A 6 -4.40 -3.74 -15.18
C GLU A 6 -4.96 -2.50 -14.48
N GLY A 7 -5.93 -1.84 -15.11
CA GLY A 7 -6.66 -0.73 -14.52
C GLY A 7 -5.85 0.56 -14.42
N LEU A 8 -4.87 0.79 -15.29
CA LEU A 8 -4.09 2.04 -15.31
C LEU A 8 -4.98 3.27 -15.48
N GLU A 9 -6.11 3.12 -16.16
CA GLU A 9 -7.13 4.15 -16.34
C GLU A 9 -7.80 4.61 -15.02
N ASN A 10 -7.70 3.80 -13.97
CA ASN A 10 -8.22 4.13 -12.65
C ASN A 10 -7.28 5.01 -11.82
N ILE A 11 -6.05 5.21 -12.28
CA ILE A 11 -5.08 6.06 -11.57
C ILE A 11 -5.44 7.52 -11.87
N PRO A 12 -5.88 8.31 -10.87
CA PRO A 12 -6.23 9.70 -11.12
C PRO A 12 -4.99 10.57 -11.27
N ASN A 13 -5.14 11.71 -11.93
CA ASN A 13 -4.06 12.69 -12.05
C ASN A 13 -3.79 13.44 -10.74
N GLU A 14 -4.72 13.41 -9.82
CA GLU A 14 -4.61 14.03 -8.50
C GLU A 14 -3.93 13.08 -7.50
N SER A 15 -3.35 13.67 -6.45
CA SER A 15 -2.76 12.93 -5.34
C SER A 15 -3.82 12.12 -4.58
N VAL A 16 -3.55 10.84 -4.32
CA VAL A 16 -4.47 9.89 -3.69
C VAL A 16 -3.81 9.09 -2.57
N LEU A 17 -4.64 8.47 -1.74
CA LEU A 17 -4.22 7.45 -0.79
C LEU A 17 -4.35 6.07 -1.46
N ILE A 18 -3.22 5.44 -1.76
CA ILE A 18 -3.17 4.13 -2.38
C ILE A 18 -3.15 3.07 -1.28
N THR A 19 -4.18 2.22 -1.26
CA THR A 19 -4.26 1.08 -0.35
C THR A 19 -4.03 -0.20 -1.13
N SER A 20 -2.95 -0.92 -0.84
CA SER A 20 -2.56 -2.09 -1.62
C SER A 20 -2.57 -3.37 -0.80
N LYS A 21 -2.95 -4.48 -1.44
CA LYS A 21 -2.64 -5.83 -0.96
C LYS A 21 -1.15 -5.96 -0.72
N HIS A 22 -0.74 -6.74 0.30
CA HIS A 22 0.66 -6.93 0.66
C HIS A 22 1.01 -8.40 0.83
N GLN A 23 1.73 -8.97 -0.14
CA GLN A 23 2.09 -10.39 -0.16
C GLN A 23 3.60 -10.61 -0.32
N SER A 24 4.31 -9.68 -0.99
CA SER A 24 5.69 -9.82 -1.43
C SER A 24 6.51 -8.54 -1.23
N ALA A 25 7.79 -8.59 -1.53
CA ALA A 25 8.60 -7.39 -1.73
C ALA A 25 8.40 -6.80 -3.13
N PHE A 26 7.88 -7.58 -4.07
CA PHE A 26 7.70 -7.20 -5.46
C PHE A 26 6.81 -5.96 -5.63
N GLU A 27 5.64 -5.93 -4.97
CA GLU A 27 4.71 -4.79 -5.11
C GLU A 27 5.28 -3.49 -4.57
N THR A 28 6.18 -3.54 -3.60
CA THR A 28 6.84 -2.32 -3.10
C THR A 28 7.68 -1.67 -4.19
N LEU A 29 8.41 -2.47 -4.97
CA LEU A 29 9.22 -1.99 -6.08
C LEU A 29 8.35 -1.60 -7.28
N ALA A 30 7.38 -2.45 -7.63
CA ALA A 30 6.52 -2.26 -8.79
C ALA A 30 5.64 -1.01 -8.64
N LEU A 31 4.98 -0.82 -7.49
CA LEU A 31 4.15 0.36 -7.25
C LEU A 31 4.98 1.64 -7.30
N TYR A 32 6.20 1.64 -6.75
CA TYR A 32 7.09 2.79 -6.83
C TYR A 32 7.53 3.11 -8.27
N TYR A 33 7.67 2.10 -9.11
CA TYR A 33 8.03 2.26 -10.51
C TYR A 33 6.88 2.77 -11.37
N TYR A 34 5.65 2.23 -11.17
CA TYR A 34 4.49 2.58 -11.99
C TYR A 34 3.76 3.85 -11.55
N LEU A 35 3.87 4.21 -10.28
CA LEU A 35 3.23 5.39 -9.71
C LEU A 35 4.25 6.52 -9.62
N LYS A 36 4.00 7.60 -10.35
CA LYS A 36 4.83 8.80 -10.26
C LYS A 36 4.58 9.51 -8.92
N ASP A 37 5.63 10.10 -8.38
CA ASP A 37 5.55 10.96 -7.18
C ASP A 37 4.78 10.33 -6.02
N CYS A 38 5.20 9.14 -5.60
CA CYS A 38 4.61 8.46 -4.46
C CYS A 38 5.63 8.18 -3.35
N PHE A 39 5.11 7.99 -2.14
CA PHE A 39 5.92 7.59 -0.99
C PHE A 39 5.19 6.54 -0.14
N PHE A 40 5.97 5.68 0.51
CA PHE A 40 5.46 4.69 1.44
C PHE A 40 5.47 5.20 2.88
N ILE A 41 4.48 4.71 3.65
CA ILE A 41 4.54 4.77 5.11
C ILE A 41 5.05 3.41 5.61
N HIS A 42 6.19 3.43 6.25
CA HIS A 42 6.87 2.20 6.70
C HIS A 42 7.20 2.24 8.18
N LYS A 43 7.52 1.08 8.76
CA LYS A 43 8.00 0.99 10.13
C LYS A 43 9.38 1.63 10.28
N ARG A 44 9.60 2.40 11.36
CA ARG A 44 10.88 3.05 11.65
C ARG A 44 12.04 2.06 11.73
N GLU A 45 11.78 0.85 12.22
CA GLU A 45 12.78 -0.21 12.39
C GLU A 45 13.40 -0.65 11.05
N LEU A 46 12.73 -0.42 9.93
CA LEU A 46 13.29 -0.74 8.61
C LEU A 46 14.51 0.10 8.23
N PHE A 47 14.73 1.25 8.89
CA PHE A 47 15.94 2.03 8.70
C PHE A 47 17.23 1.32 9.19
N PHE A 48 17.09 0.36 10.11
CA PHE A 48 18.23 -0.39 10.64
C PHE A 48 18.65 -1.58 9.77
N ILE A 49 17.91 -1.89 8.71
CA ILE A 49 18.29 -2.93 7.75
C ILE A 49 19.42 -2.37 6.86
N PRO A 50 20.61 -2.99 6.84
CA PRO A 50 21.73 -2.56 6.01
C PRO A 50 21.31 -2.40 4.54
N ILE A 51 21.84 -1.38 3.85
CA ILE A 51 21.54 -1.03 2.46
C ILE A 51 20.08 -0.56 2.27
N PHE A 52 19.11 -1.38 2.66
CA PHE A 52 17.68 -1.07 2.51
C PHE A 52 17.26 0.18 3.32
N GLY A 53 17.76 0.30 4.56
CA GLY A 53 17.50 1.47 5.40
C GLY A 53 18.06 2.76 4.79
N GLN A 54 19.25 2.69 4.19
CA GLN A 54 19.85 3.83 3.47
C GLN A 54 19.02 4.22 2.24
N TYR A 55 18.49 3.23 1.51
CA TYR A 55 17.58 3.46 0.40
C TYR A 55 16.29 4.17 0.84
N LEU A 56 15.64 3.68 1.90
CA LEU A 56 14.45 4.31 2.47
C LEU A 56 14.69 5.75 2.91
N PHE A 57 15.83 6.01 3.51
CA PHE A 57 16.23 7.37 3.93
C PHE A 57 16.37 8.30 2.72
N LYS A 58 17.12 7.87 1.69
CA LYS A 58 17.33 8.64 0.47
C LYS A 58 16.06 8.82 -0.37
N SER A 59 15.16 7.84 -0.34
CA SER A 59 13.90 7.88 -1.08
C SER A 59 12.82 8.76 -0.44
N ASN A 60 13.17 9.48 0.64
CA ASN A 60 12.27 10.43 1.30
C ASN A 60 10.93 9.81 1.75
N MET A 61 10.94 8.54 2.17
CA MET A 61 9.77 7.83 2.69
C MET A 61 9.35 8.33 4.07
N VAL A 62 8.12 8.04 4.50
CA VAL A 62 7.62 8.43 5.82
C VAL A 62 7.71 7.25 6.79
N ALA A 63 8.54 7.40 7.81
CA ALA A 63 8.65 6.40 8.88
C ALA A 63 7.67 6.68 10.01
N ILE A 64 7.03 5.62 10.52
CA ILE A 64 6.19 5.66 11.71
C ILE A 64 6.76 4.76 12.81
N ASN A 65 6.81 5.30 14.04
CA ASN A 65 6.93 4.48 15.23
C ASN A 65 5.54 4.06 15.69
N ARG A 66 5.18 2.79 15.50
CA ARG A 66 3.83 2.29 15.82
C ARG A 66 3.53 2.23 17.32
N ASP A 67 4.56 2.15 18.13
CA ASP A 67 4.43 2.07 19.60
C ASP A 67 4.39 3.46 20.24
N GLY A 68 4.58 4.52 19.46
CA GLY A 68 4.61 5.91 19.94
C GLY A 68 3.25 6.57 20.13
N GLY A 69 2.16 5.81 20.04
CA GLY A 69 0.80 6.25 20.31
C GLY A 69 0.34 7.48 19.49
N THR A 70 -0.46 8.33 20.13
CA THR A 70 -1.08 9.50 19.48
C THR A 70 -0.08 10.54 19.00
N LYS A 71 1.05 10.71 19.69
CA LYS A 71 2.13 11.63 19.28
C LYS A 71 2.74 11.20 17.98
N ALA A 72 3.14 9.91 17.88
CA ALA A 72 3.73 9.37 16.65
C ALA A 72 2.77 9.46 15.45
N MET A 73 1.47 9.24 15.69
CA MET A 73 0.44 9.42 14.66
C MET A 73 0.37 10.89 14.20
N ARG A 74 0.38 11.85 15.11
CA ARG A 74 0.35 13.28 14.77
C ARG A 74 1.58 13.68 13.95
N ASP A 75 2.78 13.27 14.39
CA ASP A 75 4.03 13.59 13.70
C ASP A 75 4.05 12.98 12.29
N MET A 76 3.54 11.76 12.15
CA MET A 76 3.38 11.11 10.85
C MET A 76 2.41 11.90 9.95
N LEU A 77 1.24 12.29 10.46
CA LEU A 77 0.25 13.05 9.69
C LEU A 77 0.78 14.40 9.21
N GLN A 78 1.56 15.10 10.03
CA GLN A 78 2.21 16.35 9.61
C GLN A 78 3.18 16.13 8.44
N LYS A 79 4.01 15.07 8.51
CA LYS A 79 4.93 14.70 7.41
C LYS A 79 4.17 14.32 6.14
N VAL A 80 3.10 13.56 6.28
CA VAL A 80 2.22 13.18 5.18
C VAL A 80 1.63 14.43 4.52
N GLN A 81 1.08 15.35 5.32
CA GLN A 81 0.47 16.58 4.80
C GLN A 81 1.48 17.45 4.03
N SER A 82 2.69 17.59 4.55
CA SER A 82 3.76 18.30 3.86
C SER A 82 4.07 17.71 2.49
N LYS A 83 4.14 16.37 2.37
CA LYS A 83 4.41 15.71 1.09
C LYS A 83 3.25 15.79 0.10
N LEU A 84 2.03 15.71 0.58
CA LEU A 84 0.83 15.86 -0.23
C LEU A 84 0.72 17.25 -0.86
N SER A 85 1.19 18.29 -0.17
CA SER A 85 1.19 19.65 -0.72
C SER A 85 2.09 19.80 -1.96
N PHE A 86 3.03 18.89 -2.17
CA PHE A 86 3.85 18.77 -3.38
C PHE A 86 3.26 17.84 -4.45
N GLY A 87 2.03 17.36 -4.28
CA GLY A 87 1.34 16.51 -5.27
C GLY A 87 1.65 15.01 -5.17
N SER A 88 2.47 14.57 -4.20
CA SER A 88 2.81 13.15 -4.05
C SER A 88 1.63 12.33 -3.56
N SER A 89 1.48 11.08 -4.03
CA SER A 89 0.52 10.10 -3.51
C SER A 89 1.11 9.26 -2.38
N ILE A 90 0.25 8.75 -1.52
CA ILE A 90 0.66 7.93 -0.37
C ILE A 90 0.37 6.46 -0.67
N ILE A 91 1.33 5.57 -0.42
CA ILE A 91 1.11 4.13 -0.48
C ILE A 91 1.13 3.56 0.94
N ILE A 92 0.08 2.83 1.28
CA ILE A 92 -0.01 2.10 2.55
C ILE A 92 -0.53 0.69 2.33
N PHE A 93 -0.03 -0.22 3.15
CA PHE A 93 -0.48 -1.60 3.19
C PHE A 93 -1.36 -1.79 4.45
N PRO A 94 -2.70 -1.82 4.32
CA PRO A 94 -3.58 -1.86 5.48
C PRO A 94 -3.47 -3.15 6.30
N GLU A 95 -2.97 -4.23 5.71
CA GLU A 95 -2.64 -5.49 6.41
C GLU A 95 -1.52 -5.33 7.45
N GLY A 96 -0.70 -4.28 7.31
CA GLY A 96 0.43 -3.98 8.20
C GLY A 96 1.60 -4.94 8.13
N THR A 97 1.48 -6.06 7.44
CA THR A 97 2.54 -7.04 7.17
C THR A 97 2.15 -7.88 5.95
N ARG A 98 3.13 -8.47 5.29
CA ARG A 98 2.90 -9.39 4.17
C ARG A 98 2.08 -10.61 4.63
N LYS A 99 1.03 -10.96 3.88
CA LYS A 99 0.14 -12.09 4.11
C LYS A 99 0.22 -13.08 2.95
N LEU A 100 -0.09 -14.34 3.22
CA LEU A 100 -0.14 -15.37 2.18
C LEU A 100 -1.32 -15.13 1.21
N PRO A 101 -1.18 -15.48 -0.07
CA PRO A 101 -2.29 -15.49 -1.01
C PRO A 101 -3.48 -16.30 -0.47
N GLY A 102 -4.71 -15.82 -0.69
CA GLY A 102 -5.93 -16.47 -0.22
C GLY A 102 -6.21 -16.39 1.29
N SER A 103 -5.30 -15.81 2.09
CA SER A 103 -5.57 -15.60 3.53
C SER A 103 -6.60 -14.47 3.72
N LYS A 104 -7.33 -14.51 4.84
CA LYS A 104 -8.25 -13.44 5.26
C LYS A 104 -7.52 -12.52 6.25
N PRO A 105 -6.95 -11.39 5.80
CA PRO A 105 -6.21 -10.51 6.68
C PRO A 105 -7.12 -9.60 7.49
N ASP A 106 -6.66 -9.25 8.69
CA ASP A 106 -7.27 -8.22 9.53
C ASP A 106 -6.65 -6.85 9.15
N TYR A 107 -7.44 -5.96 8.54
CA TYR A 107 -7.00 -4.64 8.14
C TYR A 107 -6.86 -3.71 9.34
N LYS A 108 -5.69 -3.10 9.48
CA LYS A 108 -5.41 -2.13 10.53
C LYS A 108 -6.02 -0.77 10.19
N THR A 109 -6.64 -0.15 11.15
CA THR A 109 -7.39 1.11 10.97
C THR A 109 -6.52 2.35 10.77
N GLY A 110 -5.19 2.21 10.78
CA GLY A 110 -4.27 3.35 10.63
C GLY A 110 -4.46 4.15 9.35
N PHE A 111 -4.81 3.50 8.23
CA PHE A 111 -5.06 4.19 6.97
C PHE A 111 -6.31 5.09 7.01
N ILE A 112 -7.29 4.75 7.86
CA ILE A 112 -8.51 5.56 8.05
C ILE A 112 -8.17 6.91 8.69
N GLY A 113 -7.21 6.92 9.63
CA GLY A 113 -6.71 8.17 10.21
C GLY A 113 -6.09 9.08 9.14
N ILE A 114 -5.32 8.51 8.21
CA ILE A 114 -4.73 9.25 7.09
C ILE A 114 -5.84 9.75 6.15
N TYR A 115 -6.77 8.90 5.76
CA TYR A 115 -7.90 9.26 4.90
C TYR A 115 -8.71 10.44 5.47
N ASN A 116 -9.09 10.36 6.75
CA ASN A 116 -9.85 11.41 7.41
C ASN A 116 -9.09 12.74 7.53
N HIS A 117 -7.77 12.64 7.73
CA HIS A 117 -6.91 13.82 7.87
C HIS A 117 -6.64 14.49 6.51
N THR A 118 -6.37 13.69 5.49
CA THR A 118 -5.91 14.19 4.19
C THR A 118 -7.02 14.53 3.22
N LYS A 119 -8.23 14.01 3.47
CA LYS A 119 -9.40 14.16 2.58
C LYS A 119 -9.05 13.82 1.14
N ARG A 120 -8.39 12.68 0.94
CA ARG A 120 -8.01 12.17 -0.38
C ARG A 120 -8.82 10.92 -0.72
N LYS A 121 -9.16 10.78 -1.99
CA LYS A 121 -9.72 9.53 -2.51
C LYS A 121 -8.77 8.37 -2.25
N ILE A 122 -9.33 7.17 -2.12
CA ILE A 122 -8.53 5.95 -2.05
C ILE A 122 -8.46 5.29 -3.42
N LEU A 123 -7.26 4.88 -3.83
CA LEU A 123 -7.03 4.00 -4.96
C LEU A 123 -6.69 2.61 -4.43
N PRO A 124 -7.64 1.65 -4.46
CA PRO A 124 -7.37 0.29 -4.00
C PRO A 124 -6.57 -0.47 -5.05
N VAL A 125 -5.63 -1.33 -4.60
CA VAL A 125 -4.79 -2.14 -5.48
C VAL A 125 -4.82 -3.59 -5.05
N ALA A 126 -5.25 -4.45 -5.96
CA ALA A 126 -5.24 -5.90 -5.82
C ALA A 126 -4.02 -6.51 -6.51
N LEU A 127 -3.54 -7.64 -6.02
CA LEU A 127 -2.42 -8.36 -6.63
C LEU A 127 -2.32 -9.81 -6.14
N ASN A 128 -1.50 -10.61 -6.85
CA ASN A 128 -1.21 -12.01 -6.54
C ASN A 128 0.31 -12.29 -6.42
N SER A 129 1.10 -11.31 -6.08
CA SER A 129 2.58 -11.40 -6.10
C SER A 129 3.14 -12.50 -5.20
N GLY A 130 2.44 -12.85 -4.13
CA GLY A 130 2.84 -13.92 -3.21
C GLY A 130 2.85 -15.32 -3.83
N LEU A 131 2.20 -15.54 -4.97
CA LEU A 131 2.28 -16.80 -5.71
C LEU A 131 3.67 -17.01 -6.32
N CYS A 132 4.29 -15.94 -6.79
CA CYS A 132 5.60 -16.03 -7.47
C CYS A 132 6.77 -15.65 -6.55
N TRP A 133 6.53 -14.78 -5.57
CA TRP A 133 7.55 -14.34 -4.61
C TRP A 133 6.97 -14.30 -3.18
N PRO A 134 6.84 -15.47 -2.53
CA PRO A 134 6.24 -15.54 -1.19
C PRO A 134 7.07 -14.83 -0.13
N LYS A 135 6.40 -14.41 0.93
CA LYS A 135 7.05 -13.85 2.12
C LYS A 135 8.08 -14.83 2.68
N GLN A 136 9.27 -14.32 3.00
CA GLN A 136 10.38 -15.10 3.60
C GLN A 136 10.96 -16.21 2.71
N SER A 137 10.63 -16.25 1.44
CA SER A 137 11.28 -17.13 0.48
C SER A 137 12.36 -16.41 -0.30
N TRP A 138 13.50 -17.06 -0.47
CA TRP A 138 14.56 -16.68 -1.41
C TRP A 138 14.36 -17.35 -2.78
N VAL A 139 13.44 -18.30 -2.85
CA VAL A 139 13.09 -18.99 -4.09
C VAL A 139 11.95 -18.25 -4.76
N LEU A 140 12.12 -17.94 -6.02
CA LEU A 140 11.13 -17.32 -6.87
C LEU A 140 10.47 -18.40 -7.73
N GLU A 141 9.14 -18.46 -7.68
CA GLU A 141 8.37 -19.39 -8.51
C GLU A 141 8.07 -18.79 -9.88
N LYS A 142 8.02 -19.65 -10.90
CA LYS A 142 7.60 -19.25 -12.23
C LYS A 142 6.13 -18.89 -12.23
N GLY A 143 5.76 -17.81 -12.88
CA GLY A 143 4.36 -17.40 -12.98
C GLY A 143 4.19 -15.99 -13.47
N LEU A 144 2.93 -15.55 -13.42
CA LEU A 144 2.48 -14.20 -13.79
C LEU A 144 2.01 -13.46 -12.55
N ILE A 145 2.69 -12.37 -12.22
CA ILE A 145 2.21 -11.43 -11.20
C ILE A 145 1.30 -10.42 -11.89
N THR A 146 0.07 -10.30 -11.43
CA THR A 146 -0.84 -9.23 -11.85
C THR A 146 -0.99 -8.21 -10.74
N ILE A 147 -0.82 -6.93 -11.08
CA ILE A 147 -1.19 -5.79 -10.24
C ILE A 147 -2.39 -5.11 -10.90
N LYS A 148 -3.48 -4.96 -10.14
CA LYS A 148 -4.72 -4.38 -10.65
C LYS A 148 -5.11 -3.17 -9.83
N PHE A 149 -5.12 -2.01 -10.49
CA PHE A 149 -5.67 -0.77 -9.92
C PHE A 149 -7.20 -0.82 -10.06
N LEU A 150 -7.90 -0.64 -8.95
CA LEU A 150 -9.37 -0.69 -8.90
C LEU A 150 -9.95 0.73 -8.97
N PRO A 151 -11.22 0.89 -9.31
CA PRO A 151 -11.87 2.20 -9.28
C PRO A 151 -11.70 2.87 -7.91
N THR A 152 -11.50 4.17 -7.91
CA THR A 152 -11.30 4.95 -6.69
C THR A 152 -12.51 4.91 -5.77
N ILE A 153 -12.26 5.09 -4.47
CA ILE A 153 -13.26 5.30 -3.44
C ILE A 153 -13.21 6.78 -3.06
N ASP A 154 -14.35 7.46 -3.14
CA ASP A 154 -14.44 8.89 -2.85
C ASP A 154 -14.20 9.20 -1.35
N GLU A 155 -13.93 10.45 -1.07
CA GLU A 155 -13.79 10.96 0.30
C GLU A 155 -15.12 11.04 1.05
N GLY A 156 -15.07 11.14 2.38
CA GLY A 156 -16.25 11.41 3.22
C GLY A 156 -16.99 10.17 3.75
N LEU A 157 -16.51 8.94 3.46
CA LEU A 157 -17.13 7.73 3.99
C LEU A 157 -16.91 7.58 5.50
N ASP A 158 -17.93 7.02 6.18
CA ASP A 158 -17.83 6.60 7.57
C ASP A 158 -16.74 5.53 7.76
N LYS A 159 -16.10 5.54 8.92
CA LYS A 159 -15.00 4.63 9.27
C LYS A 159 -15.29 3.16 8.99
N LYS A 160 -16.48 2.69 9.41
CA LYS A 160 -16.86 1.27 9.28
C LYS A 160 -17.17 0.91 7.83
N VAL A 161 -17.85 1.81 7.13
CA VAL A 161 -18.16 1.66 5.70
C VAL A 161 -16.87 1.64 4.89
N LEU A 162 -15.97 2.59 5.12
CA LEU A 162 -14.69 2.68 4.44
C LEU A 162 -13.82 1.42 4.63
N LEU A 163 -13.71 0.94 5.89
CA LEU A 163 -12.92 -0.26 6.17
C LEU A 163 -13.43 -1.46 5.38
N ASN A 164 -14.75 -1.68 5.42
CA ASN A 164 -15.38 -2.79 4.72
C ASN A 164 -15.23 -2.66 3.20
N GLU A 165 -15.42 -1.46 2.66
CA GLU A 165 -15.34 -1.19 1.23
C GLU A 165 -13.92 -1.45 0.70
N VAL A 166 -12.89 -0.90 1.36
CA VAL A 166 -11.49 -1.09 0.98
C VAL A 166 -11.12 -2.57 1.06
N GLN A 167 -11.46 -3.23 2.17
CA GLN A 167 -11.15 -4.64 2.38
C GLN A 167 -11.85 -5.52 1.34
N ASN A 168 -13.15 -5.37 1.15
CA ASN A 168 -13.91 -6.18 0.21
C ASN A 168 -13.41 -6.04 -1.22
N ARG A 169 -13.16 -4.81 -1.69
CA ARG A 169 -12.65 -4.59 -3.06
C ARG A 169 -11.30 -5.23 -3.28
N ILE A 170 -10.36 -5.01 -2.37
CA ILE A 170 -9.00 -5.55 -2.51
C ILE A 170 -9.01 -7.07 -2.42
N GLU A 171 -9.68 -7.65 -1.41
CA GLU A 171 -9.68 -9.10 -1.20
C GLU A 171 -10.42 -9.84 -2.32
N THR A 172 -11.58 -9.36 -2.73
CA THR A 172 -12.33 -9.96 -3.84
C THR A 172 -11.51 -9.96 -5.12
N ALA A 173 -10.95 -8.80 -5.49
CA ALA A 173 -10.16 -8.70 -6.70
C ALA A 173 -8.85 -9.51 -6.62
N SER A 174 -8.18 -9.54 -5.46
CA SER A 174 -6.94 -10.32 -5.29
C SER A 174 -7.22 -11.83 -5.35
N ASN A 175 -8.32 -12.30 -4.77
CA ASN A 175 -8.70 -13.71 -4.83
C ASN A 175 -9.01 -14.18 -6.26
N LEU A 176 -9.67 -13.34 -7.08
CA LEU A 176 -9.91 -13.62 -8.49
C LEU A 176 -8.61 -13.73 -9.32
N LEU A 177 -7.49 -13.19 -8.83
CA LEU A 177 -6.19 -13.31 -9.48
C LEU A 177 -5.43 -14.58 -9.11
N LEU A 178 -5.93 -15.39 -8.16
CA LEU A 178 -5.26 -16.61 -7.74
C LEU A 178 -5.47 -17.77 -8.73
N ASP A 179 -6.56 -17.71 -9.49
CA ASP A 179 -6.98 -18.76 -10.43
C ASP A 179 -6.45 -18.52 -11.88
N ASN A 180 -5.61 -17.49 -12.07
CA ASN A 180 -5.09 -17.08 -13.37
C ASN A 180 -3.60 -17.41 -13.58
#